data_e388e93b92e810672bd8e1c75f475a98
#
_entry.id   e388e93b92e810672bd8e1c75f475a98
#
_cell.length_a   1.000
_cell.length_b   1.000
_cell.length_c   1.000
_cell.angle_alpha   90.00
_cell.angle_beta   90.00
_cell.angle_gamma   90.00
#
_symmetry.space_group_name_H-M   'P 1'
#
loop_
_entity.id
_entity.type
_entity.pdbx_description
1 polymer ?
#
loop_
_entity_poly.entity_id
_entity_poly.type
_entity_poly.pdbx_seq_one_letter_code
_entity_poly.pdbx_strand_id
1 'polypeptide(L)'
;MNNIILNVKNLTKLYGKLKALDTISFNLKEGEYASLLGPNGAGKTTLFQILTGLFISDQGEVNINNFNMKHSSIKALANIGVVFQQITLDMDLSILENLKFHSNLHGIPQKKFMEKIKNELDQVNLYEKMNEKVRALSGGQKRRVELARSLIHQPKLLLLDEPTVGLDPQSRRDLLEYILKLKEERNLTILWATHLVDEAEKSDTAIILNKGKIIKNDIPDNIIKQENVSSLHDAFVSLTNK
;
A
#
# COMPACT_ATOMS: atom_id res chain seq x y z
N MET A 1 -17.29 -7.60 -16.06
CA MET A 1 -15.93 -8.21 -15.94
C MET A 1 -15.15 -7.36 -14.96
N ASN A 2 -14.69 -7.95 -13.86
CA ASN A 2 -13.89 -7.16 -12.89
C ASN A 2 -12.55 -6.81 -13.53
N ASN A 3 -12.28 -5.52 -13.65
CA ASN A 3 -11.02 -5.01 -14.21
C ASN A 3 -9.85 -5.34 -13.27
N ILE A 4 -8.72 -5.84 -13.79
CA ILE A 4 -7.50 -6.11 -12.99
C ILE A 4 -6.70 -4.82 -12.94
N ILE A 5 -6.48 -4.30 -11.72
CA ILE A 5 -5.67 -3.09 -11.49
C ILE A 5 -4.19 -3.41 -11.28
N LEU A 6 -3.88 -4.46 -10.54
CA LEU A 6 -2.50 -4.94 -10.38
C LEU A 6 -2.39 -6.38 -10.88
N ASN A 7 -1.45 -6.61 -11.78
CA ASN A 7 -1.11 -7.97 -12.23
C ASN A 7 0.39 -8.18 -12.13
N VAL A 8 0.79 -9.08 -11.26
CA VAL A 8 2.17 -9.53 -11.04
C VAL A 8 2.28 -10.95 -11.58
N LYS A 9 3.22 -11.18 -12.53
CA LYS A 9 3.37 -12.48 -13.19
C LYS A 9 4.82 -12.95 -13.17
N ASN A 10 5.06 -14.10 -12.53
CA ASN A 10 6.34 -14.80 -12.44
C ASN A 10 7.49 -13.88 -11.99
N LEU A 11 7.21 -12.99 -11.03
CA LEU A 11 8.16 -11.98 -10.59
C LEU A 11 9.29 -12.59 -9.77
N THR A 12 10.53 -12.35 -10.18
CA THR A 12 11.73 -12.81 -9.46
C THR A 12 12.67 -11.63 -9.23
N LYS A 13 13.25 -11.56 -8.02
CA LYS A 13 14.26 -10.60 -7.64
C LYS A 13 15.41 -11.26 -6.89
N LEU A 14 16.63 -11.02 -7.37
CA LEU A 14 17.86 -11.58 -6.81
C LEU A 14 18.73 -10.47 -6.19
N TYR A 15 19.32 -10.75 -5.05
CA TYR A 15 20.41 -9.98 -4.46
C TYR A 15 21.60 -10.92 -4.28
N GLY A 16 22.49 -10.96 -5.28
CA GLY A 16 23.53 -11.96 -5.38
C GLY A 16 22.94 -13.38 -5.45
N LYS A 17 23.20 -14.22 -4.45
CA LYS A 17 22.65 -15.59 -4.38
C LYS A 17 21.28 -15.67 -3.70
N LEU A 18 20.83 -14.60 -3.02
CA LEU A 18 19.56 -14.57 -2.31
C LEU A 18 18.43 -14.28 -3.30
N LYS A 19 17.44 -15.15 -3.36
CA LYS A 19 16.17 -14.90 -4.04
C LYS A 19 15.22 -14.18 -3.05
N ALA A 20 15.16 -12.86 -3.15
CA ALA A 20 14.25 -12.06 -2.32
C ALA A 20 12.78 -12.21 -2.75
N LEU A 21 12.56 -12.45 -4.06
CA LEU A 21 11.29 -12.91 -4.63
C LEU A 21 11.58 -14.06 -5.59
N ASP A 22 10.83 -15.14 -5.48
CA ASP A 22 11.01 -16.36 -6.25
C ASP A 22 9.74 -16.73 -7.01
N THR A 23 9.63 -16.22 -8.23
CA THR A 23 8.59 -16.56 -9.22
C THR A 23 7.16 -16.31 -8.69
N ILE A 24 6.93 -15.18 -8.00
CA ILE A 24 5.62 -14.86 -7.44
C ILE A 24 4.64 -14.37 -8.51
N SER A 25 3.37 -14.78 -8.37
CA SER A 25 2.28 -14.35 -9.26
C SER A 25 1.00 -14.12 -8.46
N PHE A 26 0.37 -12.96 -8.65
CA PHE A 26 -0.94 -12.63 -8.11
C PHE A 26 -1.55 -11.48 -8.88
N ASN A 27 -2.85 -11.25 -8.70
CA ASN A 27 -3.54 -10.09 -9.26
C ASN A 27 -4.50 -9.49 -8.23
N LEU A 28 -4.81 -8.21 -8.39
CA LEU A 28 -5.84 -7.50 -7.64
C LEU A 28 -6.87 -6.92 -8.60
N LYS A 29 -8.13 -7.08 -8.25
CA LYS A 29 -9.25 -6.50 -8.99
C LYS A 29 -9.51 -5.07 -8.54
N GLU A 30 -10.20 -4.32 -9.37
CA GLU A 30 -10.66 -2.97 -9.03
C GLU A 30 -11.54 -2.99 -7.78
N GLY A 31 -11.24 -2.10 -6.83
CA GLY A 31 -11.93 -2.01 -5.54
C GLY A 31 -11.58 -3.12 -4.53
N GLU A 32 -10.60 -3.98 -4.82
CA GLU A 32 -10.17 -5.04 -3.91
C GLU A 32 -9.19 -4.50 -2.85
N TYR A 33 -9.41 -4.89 -1.59
CA TYR A 33 -8.42 -4.72 -0.52
C TYR A 33 -7.71 -6.06 -0.29
N ALA A 34 -6.44 -6.12 -0.66
CA ALA A 34 -5.58 -7.27 -0.38
C ALA A 34 -4.54 -6.95 0.69
N SER A 35 -4.38 -7.84 1.65
CA SER A 35 -3.28 -7.82 2.60
C SER A 35 -2.12 -8.68 2.08
N LEU A 36 -0.89 -8.14 2.14
CA LEU A 36 0.34 -8.88 1.92
C LEU A 36 0.96 -9.20 3.27
N LEU A 37 0.60 -10.35 3.83
CA LEU A 37 1.01 -10.81 5.14
C LEU A 37 2.31 -11.61 5.05
N GLY A 38 3.28 -11.33 5.90
CA GLY A 38 4.53 -12.08 5.95
C GLY A 38 5.48 -11.62 7.05
N PRO A 39 6.35 -12.49 7.55
CA PRO A 39 7.35 -12.13 8.55
C PRO A 39 8.37 -11.12 8.00
N ASN A 40 9.22 -10.59 8.88
CA ASN A 40 10.35 -9.78 8.46
C ASN A 40 11.28 -10.58 7.56
N GLY A 41 11.74 -9.97 6.46
CA GLY A 41 12.57 -10.66 5.47
C GLY A 41 11.80 -11.55 4.48
N ALA A 42 10.46 -11.61 4.53
CA ALA A 42 9.67 -12.41 3.60
C ALA A 42 9.74 -11.94 2.14
N GLY A 43 10.15 -10.67 1.89
CA GLY A 43 10.22 -10.08 0.54
C GLY A 43 9.20 -8.96 0.30
N LYS A 44 8.38 -8.57 1.31
CA LYS A 44 7.33 -7.54 1.18
C LYS A 44 7.91 -6.21 0.66
N THR A 45 8.91 -5.66 1.33
CA THR A 45 9.56 -4.40 0.94
C THR A 45 10.22 -4.49 -0.45
N THR A 46 10.82 -5.62 -0.80
CA THR A 46 11.36 -5.84 -2.15
C THR A 46 10.27 -5.77 -3.22
N LEU A 47 9.12 -6.39 -2.97
CA LEU A 47 7.96 -6.29 -3.87
C LEU A 47 7.50 -4.83 -4.00
N PHE A 48 7.34 -4.10 -2.90
CA PHE A 48 6.93 -2.70 -2.92
C PHE A 48 7.92 -1.81 -3.68
N GLN A 49 9.21 -2.03 -3.51
CA GLN A 49 10.25 -1.31 -4.25
C GLN A 49 10.16 -1.55 -5.78
N ILE A 50 9.77 -2.75 -6.20
CA ILE A 50 9.54 -3.04 -7.63
C ILE A 50 8.23 -2.40 -8.11
N LEU A 51 7.14 -2.49 -7.33
CA LEU A 51 5.85 -1.89 -7.68
C LEU A 51 5.92 -0.37 -7.79
N THR A 52 6.81 0.27 -7.00
CA THR A 52 7.03 1.72 -7.02
C THR A 52 8.12 2.17 -8.00
N GLY A 53 8.73 1.24 -8.74
CA GLY A 53 9.76 1.52 -9.73
C GLY A 53 11.14 1.88 -9.15
N LEU A 54 11.34 1.73 -7.83
CA LEU A 54 12.65 1.94 -7.18
C LEU A 54 13.65 0.86 -7.57
N PHE A 55 13.17 -0.37 -7.80
CA PHE A 55 13.98 -1.48 -8.30
C PHE A 55 13.35 -2.14 -9.53
N ILE A 56 14.19 -2.74 -10.36
CA ILE A 56 13.79 -3.54 -11.51
C ILE A 56 13.84 -5.01 -11.11
N SER A 57 12.81 -5.77 -11.49
CA SER A 57 12.80 -7.24 -11.35
C SER A 57 13.79 -7.88 -12.31
N ASP A 58 14.39 -9.00 -11.89
CA ASP A 58 15.28 -9.77 -12.76
C ASP A 58 14.48 -10.60 -13.79
N GLN A 59 13.30 -11.11 -13.38
CA GLN A 59 12.37 -11.83 -14.25
C GLN A 59 10.92 -11.46 -13.95
N GLY A 60 10.03 -11.78 -14.90
CA GLY A 60 8.60 -11.56 -14.76
C GLY A 60 8.13 -10.17 -15.16
N GLU A 61 6.86 -9.91 -14.93
CA GLU A 61 6.18 -8.69 -15.36
C GLU A 61 5.28 -8.13 -14.27
N VAL A 62 5.18 -6.80 -14.25
CA VAL A 62 4.21 -6.06 -13.44
C VAL A 62 3.43 -5.15 -14.37
N ASN A 63 2.09 -5.26 -14.30
CA ASN A 63 1.18 -4.37 -15.01
C ASN A 63 0.26 -3.68 -13.99
N ILE A 64 0.12 -2.36 -14.08
CA ILE A 64 -0.71 -1.53 -13.21
C ILE A 64 -1.67 -0.75 -14.08
N ASN A 65 -2.97 -0.96 -13.88
CA ASN A 65 -4.03 -0.37 -14.69
C ASN A 65 -3.74 -0.52 -16.21
N ASN A 66 -3.38 -1.74 -16.64
CA ASN A 66 -2.99 -2.10 -18.01
C ASN A 66 -1.67 -1.47 -18.52
N PHE A 67 -0.91 -0.75 -17.69
CA PHE A 67 0.39 -0.21 -18.07
C PHE A 67 1.52 -1.09 -17.52
N ASN A 68 2.38 -1.57 -18.42
CA ASN A 68 3.53 -2.39 -18.04
C ASN A 68 4.64 -1.54 -17.43
N MET A 69 5.16 -1.94 -16.27
CA MET A 69 6.20 -1.20 -15.54
C MET A 69 7.52 -1.07 -16.30
N LYS A 70 7.86 -2.00 -17.20
CA LYS A 70 9.09 -1.92 -18.00
C LYS A 70 8.98 -0.95 -19.17
N HIS A 71 7.80 -0.88 -19.80
CA HIS A 71 7.62 -0.16 -21.07
C HIS A 71 6.82 1.14 -20.94
N SER A 72 6.08 1.31 -19.86
CA SER A 72 5.16 2.43 -19.63
C SER A 72 5.16 2.86 -18.16
N SER A 73 6.34 2.89 -17.52
CA SER A 73 6.49 3.14 -16.07
C SER A 73 5.82 4.45 -15.63
N ILE A 74 5.98 5.54 -16.37
CA ILE A 74 5.37 6.84 -16.03
C ILE A 74 3.84 6.72 -15.95
N LYS A 75 3.21 6.03 -16.92
CA LYS A 75 1.76 5.84 -16.91
C LYS A 75 1.32 4.89 -15.80
N ALA A 76 2.08 3.84 -15.53
CA ALA A 76 1.83 2.92 -14.42
C ALA A 76 1.91 3.65 -13.08
N LEU A 77 3.01 4.39 -12.82
CA LEU A 77 3.25 5.13 -11.58
C LEU A 77 2.23 6.25 -11.35
N ALA A 78 1.70 6.88 -12.40
CA ALA A 78 0.64 7.87 -12.28
C ALA A 78 -0.68 7.30 -11.71
N ASN A 79 -0.84 5.98 -11.70
CA ASN A 79 -2.01 5.30 -11.13
C ASN A 79 -1.79 4.81 -9.69
N ILE A 80 -0.62 5.08 -9.08
CA ILE A 80 -0.27 4.57 -7.75
C ILE A 80 -0.19 5.70 -6.75
N GLY A 81 -0.88 5.55 -5.61
CA GLY A 81 -0.56 6.25 -4.37
C GLY A 81 0.29 5.34 -3.48
N VAL A 82 1.27 5.91 -2.78
CA VAL A 82 2.17 5.11 -1.93
C VAL A 82 2.33 5.78 -0.56
N VAL A 83 2.24 4.95 0.49
CA VAL A 83 2.64 5.29 1.85
C VAL A 83 3.69 4.28 2.29
N PHE A 84 4.90 4.73 2.53
CA PHE A 84 6.02 3.88 2.96
C PHE A 84 6.03 3.68 4.47
N GLN A 85 6.77 2.68 4.94
CA GLN A 85 6.96 2.42 6.37
C GLN A 85 7.55 3.63 7.09
N GLN A 86 8.59 4.24 6.52
CA GLN A 86 9.19 5.47 7.04
C GLN A 86 8.42 6.69 6.52
N ILE A 87 8.31 7.72 7.37
CA ILE A 87 7.71 9.01 7.00
C ILE A 87 8.57 9.67 5.92
N THR A 88 7.94 10.02 4.82
CA THR A 88 8.57 10.64 3.63
C THR A 88 8.15 12.08 3.40
N LEU A 89 7.51 12.70 4.39
CA LEU A 89 7.21 14.14 4.39
C LEU A 89 8.46 14.95 4.74
N ASP A 90 8.61 16.11 4.12
CA ASP A 90 9.60 17.09 4.55
C ASP A 90 9.13 17.72 5.86
N MET A 91 9.93 17.52 6.92
CA MET A 91 9.59 17.94 8.28
C MET A 91 9.66 19.47 8.47
N ASP A 92 10.41 20.18 7.61
CA ASP A 92 10.63 21.62 7.69
C ASP A 92 9.58 22.41 6.90
N LEU A 93 8.86 21.73 6.02
CA LEU A 93 7.74 22.29 5.28
C LEU A 93 6.43 22.15 6.05
N SER A 94 5.46 23.01 5.73
CA SER A 94 4.08 22.87 6.19
C SER A 94 3.38 21.68 5.49
N ILE A 95 2.24 21.27 6.01
CA ILE A 95 1.37 20.28 5.34
C ILE A 95 1.06 20.77 3.91
N LEU A 96 0.62 22.02 3.78
CA LEU A 96 0.25 22.62 2.50
C LEU A 96 1.40 22.60 1.48
N GLU A 97 2.62 22.93 1.91
CA GLU A 97 3.80 22.93 1.02
C GLU A 97 4.16 21.52 0.56
N ASN A 98 4.12 20.51 1.45
CA ASN A 98 4.31 19.11 1.10
C ASN A 98 3.29 18.64 0.03
N LEU A 99 2.01 18.98 0.22
CA LEU A 99 0.95 18.58 -0.70
C LEU A 99 1.04 19.33 -2.04
N LYS A 100 1.38 20.62 -2.02
CA LYS A 100 1.63 21.41 -3.26
C LYS A 100 2.80 20.86 -4.06
N PHE A 101 3.90 20.52 -3.39
CA PHE A 101 5.06 19.90 -4.03
C PHE A 101 4.66 18.62 -4.76
N HIS A 102 3.94 17.71 -4.07
CA HIS A 102 3.47 16.47 -4.65
C HIS A 102 2.48 16.69 -5.82
N SER A 103 1.58 17.68 -5.68
CA SER A 103 0.65 18.06 -6.75
C SER A 103 1.38 18.52 -8.02
N ASN A 104 2.48 19.27 -7.86
CA ASN A 104 3.32 19.69 -8.99
C ASN A 104 3.98 18.50 -9.69
N LEU A 105 4.50 17.53 -8.92
CA LEU A 105 5.12 16.32 -9.48
C LEU A 105 4.13 15.49 -10.32
N HIS A 106 2.85 15.51 -9.97
CA HIS A 106 1.78 14.84 -10.72
C HIS A 106 1.14 15.71 -11.80
N GLY A 107 1.69 16.91 -12.08
CA GLY A 107 1.19 17.80 -13.12
C GLY A 107 -0.23 18.33 -12.88
N ILE A 108 -0.68 18.40 -11.63
CA ILE A 108 -1.99 18.95 -11.27
C ILE A 108 -1.95 20.47 -11.51
N PRO A 109 -2.90 21.06 -12.27
CA PRO A 109 -2.92 22.49 -12.51
C PRO A 109 -3.09 23.31 -11.23
N GLN A 110 -2.33 24.39 -11.07
CA GLN A 110 -2.32 25.25 -9.87
C GLN A 110 -3.73 25.68 -9.41
N LYS A 111 -4.60 26.02 -10.36
CA LYS A 111 -5.99 26.42 -10.08
C LYS A 111 -6.84 25.33 -9.40
N LYS A 112 -6.42 24.07 -9.47
CA LYS A 112 -7.09 22.93 -8.82
C LYS A 112 -6.42 22.46 -7.52
N PHE A 113 -5.24 23.03 -7.16
CA PHE A 113 -4.49 22.58 -5.97
C PHE A 113 -5.30 22.70 -4.69
N MET A 114 -5.80 23.91 -4.43
CA MET A 114 -6.45 24.20 -3.15
C MET A 114 -7.71 23.37 -2.95
N GLU A 115 -8.51 23.18 -3.99
CA GLU A 115 -9.70 22.33 -3.94
C GLU A 115 -9.33 20.87 -3.59
N LYS A 116 -8.37 20.29 -4.31
CA LYS A 116 -7.93 18.91 -4.07
C LYS A 116 -7.28 18.74 -2.69
N ILE A 117 -6.40 19.66 -2.30
CA ILE A 117 -5.73 19.65 -1.00
C ILE A 117 -6.76 19.76 0.12
N LYS A 118 -7.72 20.69 -0.01
CA LYS A 118 -8.80 20.84 0.97
C LYS A 118 -9.58 19.53 1.13
N ASN A 119 -10.04 18.97 0.01
CA ASN A 119 -10.84 17.74 0.02
C ASN A 119 -10.11 16.59 0.73
N GLU A 120 -8.81 16.37 0.43
CA GLU A 120 -8.06 15.29 1.06
C GLU A 120 -7.73 15.58 2.55
N LEU A 121 -7.46 16.83 2.92
CA LEU A 121 -7.18 17.20 4.32
C LEU A 121 -8.44 17.19 5.20
N ASP A 122 -9.60 17.57 4.66
CA ASP A 122 -10.88 17.49 5.37
C ASP A 122 -11.21 16.04 5.74
N GLN A 123 -10.97 15.09 4.81
CA GLN A 123 -11.22 13.66 5.06
C GLN A 123 -10.37 13.08 6.21
N VAL A 124 -9.22 13.65 6.47
CA VAL A 124 -8.31 13.22 7.56
C VAL A 124 -8.33 14.15 8.77
N ASN A 125 -9.26 15.14 8.81
CA ASN A 125 -9.41 16.14 9.87
C ASN A 125 -8.14 16.97 10.13
N LEU A 126 -7.45 17.40 9.08
CA LEU A 126 -6.20 18.18 9.18
C LEU A 126 -6.21 19.47 8.36
N TYR A 127 -7.34 19.87 7.79
CA TYR A 127 -7.40 21.10 6.97
C TYR A 127 -7.02 22.35 7.77
N GLU A 128 -7.54 22.52 8.98
CA GLU A 128 -7.23 23.67 9.86
C GLU A 128 -5.75 23.77 10.22
N LYS A 129 -5.02 22.63 10.14
CA LYS A 129 -3.59 22.55 10.42
C LYS A 129 -2.70 22.67 9.18
N MET A 130 -3.26 22.97 8.02
CA MET A 130 -2.53 22.92 6.74
C MET A 130 -1.28 23.81 6.70
N ASN A 131 -1.22 24.88 7.51
CA ASN A 131 -0.07 25.78 7.59
C ASN A 131 0.93 25.39 8.70
N GLU A 132 0.62 24.38 9.53
CA GLU A 132 1.55 23.87 10.53
C GLU A 132 2.70 23.09 9.87
N LYS A 133 3.91 23.24 10.42
CA LYS A 133 5.07 22.44 9.99
C LYS A 133 4.88 20.98 10.37
N VAL A 134 5.26 20.06 9.47
CA VAL A 134 5.10 18.62 9.68
C VAL A 134 5.82 18.15 10.95
N ARG A 135 6.94 18.75 11.34
CA ARG A 135 7.65 18.41 12.58
C ARG A 135 6.79 18.56 13.84
N ALA A 136 5.81 19.47 13.85
CA ALA A 136 4.94 19.73 15.01
C ALA A 136 3.81 18.70 15.16
N LEU A 137 3.59 17.85 14.16
CA LEU A 137 2.50 16.87 14.14
C LEU A 137 2.86 15.60 14.93
N SER A 138 1.84 14.96 15.52
CA SER A 138 1.98 13.61 16.08
C SER A 138 2.27 12.57 14.98
N GLY A 139 2.74 11.37 15.36
CA GLY A 139 2.99 10.28 14.42
C GLY A 139 1.75 9.91 13.59
N GLY A 140 0.59 9.79 14.24
CA GLY A 140 -0.68 9.52 13.57
C GLY A 140 -1.12 10.64 12.62
N GLN A 141 -0.91 11.91 13.00
CA GLN A 141 -1.19 13.04 12.12
C GLN A 141 -0.26 13.05 10.89
N LYS A 142 1.03 12.79 11.07
CA LYS A 142 1.98 12.65 9.95
C LYS A 142 1.54 11.56 8.98
N ARG A 143 1.12 10.40 9.48
CA ARG A 143 0.64 9.28 8.67
C ARG A 143 -0.63 9.66 7.88
N ARG A 144 -1.56 10.39 8.49
CA ARG A 144 -2.75 10.91 7.80
C ARG A 144 -2.39 11.93 6.71
N VAL A 145 -1.39 12.79 6.90
CA VAL A 145 -0.88 13.70 5.87
C VAL A 145 -0.26 12.92 4.70
N GLU A 146 0.53 11.87 4.96
CA GLU A 146 1.08 11.01 3.90
C GLU A 146 -0.02 10.36 3.07
N LEU A 147 -1.07 9.89 3.74
CA LEU A 147 -2.20 9.28 3.07
C LEU A 147 -2.95 10.31 2.20
N ALA A 148 -3.28 11.50 2.74
CA ALA A 148 -3.88 12.59 1.97
C ALA A 148 -3.00 12.97 0.75
N ARG A 149 -1.68 13.07 0.95
CA ARG A 149 -0.71 13.32 -0.13
C ARG A 149 -0.78 12.25 -1.22
N SER A 150 -0.82 10.97 -0.84
CA SER A 150 -0.84 9.85 -1.78
C SER A 150 -2.13 9.76 -2.61
N LEU A 151 -3.22 10.40 -2.16
CA LEU A 151 -4.53 10.37 -2.80
C LEU A 151 -4.83 11.57 -3.69
N ILE A 152 -4.03 12.65 -3.62
CA ILE A 152 -4.32 13.95 -4.23
C ILE A 152 -4.44 13.87 -5.77
N HIS A 153 -3.71 12.94 -6.40
CA HIS A 153 -3.75 12.69 -7.86
C HIS A 153 -4.78 11.62 -8.26
N GLN A 154 -5.59 11.14 -7.31
CA GLN A 154 -6.66 10.16 -7.51
C GLN A 154 -6.17 8.84 -8.12
N PRO A 155 -5.25 8.13 -7.44
CA PRO A 155 -4.71 6.87 -7.92
C PRO A 155 -5.79 5.79 -8.03
N LYS A 156 -5.53 4.76 -8.83
CA LYS A 156 -6.35 3.54 -8.91
C LYS A 156 -5.89 2.45 -7.95
N LEU A 157 -4.62 2.51 -7.55
CA LEU A 157 -3.97 1.57 -6.63
C LEU A 157 -3.29 2.32 -5.49
N LEU A 158 -3.62 1.97 -4.27
CA LEU A 158 -2.94 2.46 -3.07
C LEU A 158 -2.03 1.36 -2.51
N LEU A 159 -0.76 1.64 -2.40
CA LEU A 159 0.26 0.77 -1.82
C LEU A 159 0.60 1.27 -0.41
N LEU A 160 0.43 0.41 0.58
CA LEU A 160 0.67 0.71 1.99
C LEU A 160 1.72 -0.25 2.55
N ASP A 161 2.93 0.24 2.84
CA ASP A 161 4.02 -0.57 3.40
C ASP A 161 4.08 -0.36 4.92
N GLU A 162 3.50 -1.27 5.68
CA GLU A 162 3.44 -1.28 7.14
C GLU A 162 3.01 0.08 7.75
N PRO A 163 1.90 0.68 7.29
CA PRO A 163 1.55 2.08 7.57
C PRO A 163 1.21 2.35 9.05
N THR A 164 0.95 1.31 9.83
CA THR A 164 0.54 1.39 11.24
C THR A 164 1.70 1.22 12.21
N VAL A 165 2.90 0.89 11.73
CA VAL A 165 4.08 0.73 12.58
C VAL A 165 4.38 2.04 13.33
N GLY A 166 4.55 1.93 14.66
CA GLY A 166 4.81 3.06 15.54
C GLY A 166 3.59 3.90 15.91
N LEU A 167 2.38 3.52 15.48
CA LEU A 167 1.14 4.14 15.91
C LEU A 167 0.60 3.49 17.20
N ASP A 168 -0.08 4.30 18.01
CA ASP A 168 -0.85 3.80 19.13
C ASP A 168 -2.08 3.00 18.66
N PRO A 169 -2.68 2.14 19.52
CA PRO A 169 -3.79 1.27 19.13
C PRO A 169 -5.02 2.00 18.56
N GLN A 170 -5.32 3.21 19.05
CA GLN A 170 -6.45 3.99 18.54
C GLN A 170 -6.15 4.53 17.13
N SER A 171 -4.97 5.14 16.95
CA SER A 171 -4.54 5.63 15.64
C SER A 171 -4.48 4.52 14.57
N ARG A 172 -4.14 3.28 14.95
CA ARG A 172 -4.19 2.12 14.02
C ARG A 172 -5.62 1.82 13.58
N ARG A 173 -6.55 1.75 14.53
CA ARG A 173 -7.97 1.48 14.22
C ARG A 173 -8.55 2.57 13.30
N ASP A 174 -8.32 3.84 13.67
CA ASP A 174 -8.79 4.98 12.87
C ASP A 174 -8.23 4.94 11.44
N LEU A 175 -6.95 4.58 11.28
CA LEU A 175 -6.33 4.47 9.97
C LEU A 175 -6.95 3.34 9.13
N LEU A 176 -7.14 2.17 9.72
CA LEU A 176 -7.75 1.02 9.04
C LEU A 176 -9.20 1.34 8.63
N GLU A 177 -10.00 1.93 9.51
CA GLU A 177 -11.38 2.35 9.20
C GLU A 177 -11.41 3.37 8.06
N TYR A 178 -10.49 4.33 8.07
CA TYR A 178 -10.39 5.30 6.99
C TYR A 178 -10.02 4.64 5.65
N ILE A 179 -9.10 3.68 5.65
CA ILE A 179 -8.72 2.93 4.44
C ILE A 179 -9.90 2.12 3.89
N LEU A 180 -10.66 1.44 4.76
CA LEU A 180 -11.86 0.70 4.35
C LEU A 180 -12.92 1.63 3.76
N LYS A 181 -13.12 2.80 4.37
CA LYS A 181 -14.01 3.84 3.82
C LYS A 181 -13.58 4.30 2.42
N LEU A 182 -12.28 4.54 2.21
CA LEU A 182 -11.74 4.93 0.90
C LEU A 182 -11.98 3.84 -0.17
N LYS A 183 -11.81 2.56 0.20
CA LYS A 183 -12.14 1.43 -0.67
C LYS A 183 -13.58 1.51 -1.16
N GLU A 184 -14.52 1.67 -0.24
CA GLU A 184 -15.96 1.68 -0.54
C GLU A 184 -16.38 2.93 -1.33
N GLU A 185 -16.00 4.13 -0.86
CA GLU A 185 -16.44 5.39 -1.46
C GLU A 185 -15.79 5.70 -2.80
N ARG A 186 -14.55 5.28 -3.01
CA ARG A 186 -13.77 5.62 -4.22
C ARG A 186 -13.50 4.43 -5.14
N ASN A 187 -13.99 3.25 -4.79
CA ASN A 187 -13.65 1.98 -5.48
C ASN A 187 -12.13 1.82 -5.63
N LEU A 188 -11.39 2.17 -4.57
CA LEU A 188 -9.93 2.21 -4.56
C LEU A 188 -9.39 0.80 -4.33
N THR A 189 -8.48 0.34 -5.20
CA THR A 189 -7.76 -0.92 -5.00
C THR A 189 -6.62 -0.71 -4.03
N ILE A 190 -6.44 -1.59 -3.06
CA ILE A 190 -5.48 -1.43 -1.96
C ILE A 190 -4.63 -2.69 -1.82
N LEU A 191 -3.31 -2.51 -1.78
CA LEU A 191 -2.37 -3.54 -1.34
C LEU A 191 -1.68 -3.05 -0.06
N TRP A 192 -1.95 -3.74 1.05
CA TRP A 192 -1.42 -3.40 2.36
C TRP A 192 -0.43 -4.46 2.83
N ALA A 193 0.86 -4.15 2.84
CA ALA A 193 1.87 -5.02 3.44
C ALA A 193 1.88 -4.86 4.96
N THR A 194 1.84 -5.98 5.65
CA THR A 194 1.84 -6.03 7.12
C THR A 194 2.47 -7.32 7.63
N HIS A 195 2.89 -7.30 8.88
CA HIS A 195 3.20 -8.50 9.67
C HIS A 195 2.16 -8.74 10.79
N LEU A 196 1.14 -7.87 10.88
CA LEU A 196 0.06 -7.94 11.87
C LEU A 196 -1.15 -8.64 11.26
N VAL A 197 -1.55 -9.76 11.85
CA VAL A 197 -2.62 -10.61 11.31
C VAL A 197 -3.99 -9.95 11.41
N ASP A 198 -4.25 -9.20 12.48
CA ASP A 198 -5.50 -8.46 12.72
C ASP A 198 -5.82 -7.43 11.62
N GLU A 199 -4.79 -6.87 10.96
CA GLU A 199 -4.98 -6.00 9.79
C GLU A 199 -5.39 -6.79 8.55
N ALA A 200 -4.94 -8.03 8.43
CA ALA A 200 -5.26 -8.91 7.30
C ALA A 200 -6.64 -9.56 7.39
N GLU A 201 -7.19 -9.74 8.59
CA GLU A 201 -8.51 -10.37 8.80
C GLU A 201 -9.66 -9.63 8.10
N LYS A 202 -9.53 -8.31 7.92
CA LYS A 202 -10.54 -7.46 7.25
C LYS A 202 -10.33 -7.33 5.74
N SER A 203 -9.32 -7.99 5.18
CA SER A 203 -9.06 -7.92 3.74
C SER A 203 -9.98 -8.84 2.93
N ASP A 204 -10.26 -8.47 1.69
CA ASP A 204 -10.98 -9.35 0.76
C ASP A 204 -10.12 -10.55 0.37
N THR A 205 -8.79 -10.36 0.34
CA THR A 205 -7.81 -11.39 0.00
C THR A 205 -6.58 -11.25 0.88
N ALA A 206 -6.11 -12.35 1.47
CA ALA A 206 -4.85 -12.43 2.18
C ALA A 206 -3.81 -13.18 1.33
N ILE A 207 -2.72 -12.49 0.99
CA ILE A 207 -1.56 -13.04 0.29
C ILE A 207 -0.48 -13.31 1.33
N ILE A 208 -0.20 -14.58 1.64
CA ILE A 208 0.84 -14.96 2.60
C ILE A 208 2.15 -15.16 1.86
N LEU A 209 3.12 -14.28 2.14
CA LEU A 209 4.47 -14.29 1.58
C LEU A 209 5.46 -14.82 2.63
N ASN A 210 6.26 -15.82 2.28
CA ASN A 210 7.34 -16.33 3.14
C ASN A 210 8.56 -16.72 2.30
N LYS A 211 9.76 -16.31 2.71
CA LYS A 211 11.03 -16.61 2.05
C LYS A 211 11.00 -16.35 0.53
N GLY A 212 10.38 -15.23 0.12
CA GLY A 212 10.25 -14.81 -1.27
C GLY A 212 9.18 -15.54 -2.09
N LYS A 213 8.37 -16.43 -1.50
CA LYS A 213 7.33 -17.20 -2.18
C LYS A 213 5.94 -16.88 -1.62
N ILE A 214 4.94 -16.84 -2.49
CA ILE A 214 3.53 -16.83 -2.07
C ILE A 214 3.15 -18.25 -1.65
N ILE A 215 2.82 -18.41 -0.37
CA ILE A 215 2.43 -19.69 0.22
C ILE A 215 0.91 -19.88 0.09
N LYS A 216 0.13 -18.81 0.29
CA LYS A 216 -1.32 -18.78 0.14
C LYS A 216 -1.75 -17.45 -0.48
N ASN A 217 -2.84 -17.51 -1.23
CA ASN A 217 -3.49 -16.34 -1.81
C ASN A 217 -4.98 -16.66 -1.91
N ASP A 218 -5.76 -16.29 -0.90
CA ASP A 218 -7.19 -16.61 -0.81
C ASP A 218 -7.89 -15.65 0.18
N ILE A 219 -9.21 -15.75 0.27
CA ILE A 219 -10.01 -15.09 1.30
C ILE A 219 -9.56 -15.60 2.69
N PRO A 220 -9.41 -14.72 3.71
CA PRO A 220 -8.97 -15.13 5.05
C PRO A 220 -9.71 -16.34 5.62
N ASP A 221 -11.04 -16.38 5.52
CA ASP A 221 -11.86 -17.51 6.00
C ASP A 221 -11.54 -18.83 5.28
N ASN A 222 -11.22 -18.78 4.01
CA ASN A 222 -10.84 -19.98 3.26
C ASN A 222 -9.47 -20.51 3.70
N ILE A 223 -8.52 -19.62 4.00
CA ILE A 223 -7.20 -19.98 4.52
C ILE A 223 -7.35 -20.70 5.88
N ILE A 224 -8.18 -20.15 6.78
CA ILE A 224 -8.48 -20.72 8.09
C ILE A 224 -9.03 -22.15 7.92
N LYS A 225 -10.03 -22.33 7.03
CA LYS A 225 -10.64 -23.64 6.76
C LYS A 225 -9.66 -24.64 6.15
N GLN A 226 -8.84 -24.21 5.18
CA GLN A 226 -7.87 -25.08 4.51
C GLN A 226 -6.77 -25.59 5.43
N GLU A 227 -6.34 -24.76 6.39
CA GLU A 227 -5.32 -25.16 7.38
C GLU A 227 -5.91 -25.86 8.61
N ASN A 228 -7.25 -26.01 8.71
CA ASN A 228 -7.96 -26.65 9.85
C ASN A 228 -7.61 -26.00 11.20
N VAL A 229 -7.58 -24.69 11.27
CA VAL A 229 -7.25 -23.91 12.48
C VAL A 229 -8.41 -22.99 12.87
N SER A 230 -8.30 -22.36 14.05
CA SER A 230 -9.37 -21.53 14.61
C SER A 230 -9.27 -20.04 14.20
N SER A 231 -8.11 -19.60 13.71
CA SER A 231 -7.87 -18.20 13.37
C SER A 231 -6.89 -18.03 12.20
N LEU A 232 -6.92 -16.85 11.56
CA LEU A 232 -5.91 -16.50 10.56
C LEU A 232 -4.51 -16.41 11.19
N HIS A 233 -4.42 -16.06 12.47
CA HIS A 233 -3.15 -16.06 13.22
C HIS A 233 -2.54 -17.46 13.28
N ASP A 234 -3.33 -18.48 13.65
CA ASP A 234 -2.85 -19.86 13.73
C ASP A 234 -2.46 -20.40 12.35
N ALA A 235 -3.24 -20.05 11.30
CA ALA A 235 -2.91 -20.38 9.91
C ALA A 235 -1.57 -19.77 9.51
N PHE A 236 -1.37 -18.48 9.80
CA PHE A 236 -0.14 -17.75 9.47
C PHE A 236 1.08 -18.38 10.17
N VAL A 237 0.98 -18.66 11.47
CA VAL A 237 2.05 -19.32 12.25
C VAL A 237 2.38 -20.70 11.68
N SER A 238 1.36 -21.52 11.39
CA SER A 238 1.55 -22.86 10.78
C SER A 238 2.25 -22.79 9.43
N LEU A 239 1.88 -21.85 8.57
CA LEU A 239 2.40 -21.71 7.21
C LEU A 239 3.81 -21.11 7.16
N THR A 240 4.18 -20.27 8.13
CA THR A 240 5.46 -19.55 8.11
C THR A 240 6.56 -20.24 8.91
N ASN A 241 6.23 -21.16 9.82
CA ASN A 241 7.19 -21.95 10.60
C ASN A 241 7.62 -23.27 9.90
N LYS A 242 7.04 -23.56 8.75
CA LYS A 242 7.46 -24.64 7.86
C LYS A 242 8.58 -24.12 6.94
#